data_da137e9f55813c7494c76a40e949c9c9
#
_entry.id   da137e9f55813c7494c76a40e949c9c9
#
_cell.length_a   1.000
_cell.length_b   1.000
_cell.length_c   1.000
_cell.angle_alpha   90.00
_cell.angle_beta   90.00
_cell.angle_gamma   90.00
#
_symmetry.space_group_name_H-M   'P 1'
#
loop_
_entity.id
_entity.type
_entity.pdbx_description
1 polymer ?
#
loop_
_entity_poly.entity_id
_entity_poly.type
_entity_poly.pdbx_seq_one_letter_code
_entity_poly.pdbx_strand_id
1 'polypeptide(L)'
;MAAAVSDYKPIKFSEKKIKKDNNELNIKFEKTTDILFELGQNKKNQILVGFALENNNELSNAKNKLEKKNLDLIVLNSLNDEGAGFGYDTNKITVVDCLGKVTPYMLKKKGEVADDVFKHIIELL
;
A
#
# COMPACT_ATOMS: atom_id res chain seq x y z
N MET A 1 2.32 -7.12 1.85
CA MET A 1 1.72 -7.18 0.50
C MET A 1 2.09 -5.90 -0.25
N ALA A 2 2.79 -6.01 -1.36
CA ALA A 2 3.31 -4.88 -2.14
C ALA A 2 2.61 -4.71 -3.51
N ALA A 3 1.66 -5.58 -3.85
CA ALA A 3 0.91 -5.48 -5.10
C ALA A 3 -0.09 -4.31 -5.03
N ALA A 4 -0.11 -3.49 -6.08
CA ALA A 4 -1.10 -2.43 -6.25
C ALA A 4 -2.38 -3.03 -6.84
N VAL A 5 -3.36 -3.28 -5.98
CA VAL A 5 -4.68 -3.75 -6.39
C VAL A 5 -5.64 -2.57 -6.36
N SER A 6 -6.44 -2.41 -7.42
CA SER A 6 -7.43 -1.33 -7.51
C SER A 6 -8.55 -1.52 -6.48
N ASP A 7 -8.91 -0.43 -5.77
CA ASP A 7 -10.02 -0.42 -4.80
C ASP A 7 -11.39 -0.47 -5.46
N TYR A 8 -11.46 -0.26 -6.77
CA TYR A 8 -12.71 -0.25 -7.54
C TYR A 8 -12.55 -1.01 -8.85
N LYS A 9 -13.62 -1.69 -9.26
CA LYS A 9 -13.77 -2.34 -10.57
C LYS A 9 -15.08 -1.93 -11.24
N PRO A 10 -15.15 -1.92 -12.59
CA PRO A 10 -16.43 -1.71 -13.28
C PRO A 10 -17.43 -2.81 -12.94
N ILE A 11 -18.70 -2.42 -12.70
CA ILE A 11 -19.78 -3.39 -12.43
C ILE A 11 -20.08 -4.24 -13.68
N LYS A 12 -19.99 -3.62 -14.87
CA LYS A 12 -20.25 -4.31 -16.13
C LYS A 12 -18.94 -4.59 -16.85
N PHE A 13 -18.72 -5.85 -17.17
CA PHE A 13 -17.63 -6.31 -18.02
C PHE A 13 -18.10 -6.35 -19.48
N SER A 14 -17.23 -5.97 -20.42
CA SER A 14 -17.47 -6.10 -21.86
C SER A 14 -16.38 -6.98 -22.48
N GLU A 15 -16.77 -8.10 -23.06
CA GLU A 15 -15.86 -8.98 -23.81
C GLU A 15 -15.41 -8.37 -25.14
N LYS A 16 -16.18 -7.42 -25.66
CA LYS A 16 -15.90 -6.74 -26.93
C LYS A 16 -15.35 -5.34 -26.68
N LYS A 17 -14.46 -4.90 -27.57
CA LYS A 17 -13.94 -3.53 -27.58
C LYS A 17 -15.10 -2.54 -27.67
N ILE A 18 -15.21 -1.66 -26.70
CA ILE A 18 -16.14 -0.53 -26.73
C ILE A 18 -15.63 0.45 -27.79
N LYS A 19 -16.43 0.67 -28.85
CA LYS A 19 -16.09 1.66 -29.88
C LYS A 19 -16.37 3.06 -29.34
N LYS A 20 -15.51 4.00 -29.73
CA LYS A 20 -15.76 5.44 -29.50
C LYS A 20 -16.96 5.86 -30.32
N ASP A 21 -17.95 6.43 -29.67
CA ASP A 21 -19.04 7.19 -30.29
C ASP A 21 -18.97 8.63 -29.76
N ASN A 22 -19.86 9.48 -30.22
CA ASN A 22 -19.93 10.88 -29.80
C ASN A 22 -20.70 11.07 -28.49
N ASN A 23 -21.08 9.98 -27.81
CA ASN A 23 -21.82 10.02 -26.56
C ASN A 23 -20.88 9.92 -25.36
N GLU A 24 -21.34 10.42 -24.22
CA GLU A 24 -20.62 10.25 -22.95
C GLU A 24 -20.58 8.77 -22.55
N LEU A 25 -19.41 8.29 -22.14
CA LEU A 25 -19.25 6.95 -21.58
C LEU A 25 -19.39 7.00 -20.06
N ASN A 26 -20.54 6.55 -19.55
CA ASN A 26 -20.78 6.44 -18.11
C ASN A 26 -20.46 5.03 -17.61
N ILE A 27 -19.44 4.91 -16.76
CA ILE A 27 -19.03 3.64 -16.16
C ILE A 27 -19.35 3.65 -14.67
N LYS A 28 -20.18 2.71 -14.22
CA LYS A 28 -20.42 2.49 -12.79
C LYS A 28 -19.38 1.55 -12.22
N PHE A 29 -18.86 1.90 -11.05
CA PHE A 29 -17.87 1.12 -10.31
C PHE A 29 -18.45 0.56 -9.03
N GLU A 30 -17.93 -0.57 -8.59
CA GLU A 30 -18.13 -1.17 -7.27
C GLU A 30 -16.79 -1.38 -6.57
N LYS A 31 -16.80 -1.48 -5.24
CA LYS A 31 -15.59 -1.76 -4.46
C LYS A 31 -15.10 -3.17 -4.72
N THR A 32 -13.79 -3.31 -4.82
CA THR A 32 -13.13 -4.62 -4.78
C THR A 32 -12.96 -5.10 -3.34
N THR A 33 -12.62 -6.36 -3.17
CA THR A 33 -12.23 -6.92 -1.88
C THR A 33 -10.92 -6.29 -1.40
N ASP A 34 -10.90 -5.79 -0.16
CA ASP A 34 -9.67 -5.34 0.50
C ASP A 34 -8.89 -6.57 1.01
N ILE A 35 -8.02 -7.09 0.15
CA ILE A 35 -7.28 -8.33 0.39
C ILE A 35 -6.47 -8.24 1.69
N LEU A 36 -5.80 -7.11 1.94
CA LEU A 36 -4.97 -6.96 3.13
C LEU A 36 -5.81 -6.90 4.42
N PHE A 37 -6.98 -6.30 4.35
CA PHE A 37 -7.93 -6.33 5.46
C PHE A 37 -8.41 -7.75 5.76
N GLU A 38 -8.82 -8.52 4.73
CA GLU A 38 -9.23 -9.92 4.90
C GLU A 38 -8.12 -10.81 5.45
N LEU A 39 -6.89 -10.64 4.97
CA LEU A 39 -5.73 -11.35 5.52
C LEU A 39 -5.50 -11.01 7.00
N GLY A 40 -5.67 -9.75 7.39
CA GLY A 40 -5.56 -9.32 8.78
C GLY A 40 -6.63 -9.93 9.69
N GLN A 41 -7.88 -10.05 9.19
CA GLN A 41 -8.97 -10.69 9.95
C GLN A 41 -8.74 -12.20 10.15
N ASN A 42 -8.06 -12.85 9.21
CA ASN A 42 -7.78 -14.29 9.24
C ASN A 42 -6.35 -14.62 9.70
N LYS A 43 -5.59 -13.62 10.16
CA LYS A 43 -4.20 -13.78 10.60
C LYS A 43 -4.12 -14.70 11.82
N LYS A 44 -3.14 -15.62 11.79
CA LYS A 44 -2.76 -16.47 12.93
C LYS A 44 -1.32 -16.14 13.33
N ASN A 45 -0.35 -16.83 12.75
CA ASN A 45 1.08 -16.68 13.03
C ASN A 45 1.84 -15.94 11.92
N GLN A 46 1.12 -15.48 10.87
CA GLN A 46 1.76 -14.77 9.75
C GLN A 46 2.11 -13.34 10.15
N ILE A 47 3.27 -12.85 9.71
CA ILE A 47 3.62 -11.44 9.77
C ILE A 47 3.03 -10.74 8.55
N LEU A 48 2.19 -9.74 8.77
CA LEU A 48 1.56 -8.95 7.71
C LEU A 48 2.23 -7.59 7.59
N VAL A 49 2.80 -7.35 6.42
CA VAL A 49 3.41 -6.06 6.06
C VAL A 49 2.56 -5.40 4.98
N GLY A 50 2.05 -4.22 5.26
CA GLY A 50 1.32 -3.39 4.32
C GLY A 50 2.17 -2.25 3.78
N PHE A 51 1.80 -1.73 2.61
CA PHE A 51 2.36 -0.49 2.06
C PHE A 51 1.27 0.58 2.00
N ALA A 52 1.64 1.80 2.36
CA ALA A 52 0.79 2.97 2.24
C ALA A 52 1.50 4.05 1.42
N LEU A 53 0.81 4.60 0.44
CA LEU A 53 1.22 5.76 -0.31
C LEU A 53 0.28 6.91 0.05
N GLU A 54 0.81 7.96 0.66
CA GLU A 54 0.03 9.05 1.22
C GLU A 54 0.57 10.41 0.73
N ASN A 55 -0.24 11.44 0.84
CA ASN A 55 0.13 12.82 0.50
C ASN A 55 -0.28 13.85 1.56
N ASN A 56 -1.11 13.45 2.52
CA ASN A 56 -1.54 14.28 3.64
C ASN A 56 -1.78 13.40 4.88
N ASN A 57 -1.62 13.98 6.08
CA ASN A 57 -1.78 13.26 7.35
C ASN A 57 -1.13 11.87 7.37
N GLU A 58 0.00 11.75 6.68
CA GLU A 58 0.63 10.51 6.24
C GLU A 58 0.81 9.49 7.39
N LEU A 59 1.44 9.93 8.49
CA LEU A 59 1.71 9.06 9.63
C LEU A 59 0.41 8.63 10.34
N SER A 60 -0.56 9.53 10.48
CA SER A 60 -1.85 9.21 11.09
C SER A 60 -2.62 8.20 10.25
N ASN A 61 -2.65 8.41 8.93
CA ASN A 61 -3.30 7.49 8.00
C ASN A 61 -2.62 6.11 8.00
N ALA A 62 -1.29 6.06 8.04
CA ALA A 62 -0.54 4.81 8.13
C ALA A 62 -0.85 4.06 9.42
N LYS A 63 -0.84 4.73 10.58
CA LYS A 63 -1.20 4.11 11.87
C LYS A 63 -2.63 3.57 11.87
N ASN A 64 -3.60 4.34 11.38
CA ASN A 64 -4.98 3.89 11.27
C ASN A 64 -5.14 2.66 10.36
N LYS A 65 -4.39 2.61 9.24
CA LYS A 65 -4.38 1.42 8.36
C LYS A 65 -3.75 0.21 9.05
N LEU A 66 -2.65 0.40 9.78
CA LEU A 66 -1.96 -0.65 10.53
C LEU A 66 -2.93 -1.29 11.53
N GLU A 67 -3.59 -0.50 12.35
CA GLU A 67 -4.55 -0.98 13.35
C GLU A 67 -5.78 -1.63 12.70
N LYS A 68 -6.44 -0.91 11.77
CA LYS A 68 -7.66 -1.37 11.12
C LYS A 68 -7.49 -2.70 10.38
N LYS A 69 -6.33 -2.92 9.78
CA LYS A 69 -6.03 -4.12 8.99
C LYS A 69 -5.22 -5.17 9.76
N ASN A 70 -5.03 -4.98 11.08
CA ASN A 70 -4.30 -5.89 11.96
C ASN A 70 -2.91 -6.28 11.41
N LEU A 71 -2.15 -5.25 10.96
CA LEU A 71 -0.81 -5.45 10.41
C LEU A 71 0.24 -5.46 11.52
N ASP A 72 1.38 -6.10 11.26
CA ASP A 72 2.55 -6.07 12.13
C ASP A 72 3.46 -4.89 11.77
N LEU A 73 3.55 -4.57 10.48
CA LEU A 73 4.30 -3.43 9.95
C LEU A 73 3.50 -2.73 8.86
N ILE A 74 3.67 -1.42 8.77
CA ILE A 74 3.28 -0.64 7.60
C ILE A 74 4.46 0.18 7.10
N VAL A 75 4.71 0.09 5.79
CA VAL A 75 5.74 0.85 5.08
C VAL A 75 5.06 2.03 4.41
N LEU A 76 5.32 3.20 4.94
CA LEU A 76 4.74 4.45 4.46
C LEU A 76 5.68 5.10 3.44
N ASN A 77 5.16 5.44 2.27
CA ASN A 77 5.79 6.28 1.27
C ASN A 77 5.01 7.59 1.16
N SER A 78 5.70 8.70 0.94
CA SER A 78 5.10 9.99 0.67
C SER A 78 5.15 10.34 -0.81
N LEU A 79 4.05 10.87 -1.35
CA LEU A 79 4.05 11.48 -2.69
C LEU A 79 4.75 12.86 -2.71
N ASN A 80 5.04 13.43 -1.55
CA ASN A 80 5.71 14.73 -1.41
C ASN A 80 7.25 14.60 -1.44
N ASP A 81 7.79 13.39 -1.38
CA ASP A 81 9.23 13.15 -1.40
C ASP A 81 9.76 13.09 -2.84
N GLU A 82 10.61 14.05 -3.21
CA GLU A 82 11.28 14.07 -4.51
C GLU A 82 12.21 12.85 -4.67
N GLY A 83 12.15 12.20 -5.83
CA GLY A 83 12.93 10.98 -6.11
C GLY A 83 12.35 9.71 -5.50
N ALA A 84 11.19 9.78 -4.83
CA ALA A 84 10.48 8.62 -4.29
C ALA A 84 9.23 8.31 -5.12
N GLY A 85 8.80 7.06 -5.11
CA GLY A 85 7.54 6.64 -5.73
C GLY A 85 7.67 6.02 -7.11
N PHE A 86 6.69 6.32 -7.99
CA PHE A 86 6.61 5.72 -9.32
C PHE A 86 7.66 6.30 -10.28
N GLY A 87 8.24 5.44 -11.12
CA GLY A 87 9.19 5.85 -12.16
C GLY A 87 10.64 6.07 -11.68
N TYR A 88 10.92 5.97 -10.39
CA TYR A 88 12.26 6.07 -9.81
C TYR A 88 12.77 4.71 -9.34
N ASP A 89 14.09 4.49 -9.39
CA ASP A 89 14.76 3.33 -8.80
C ASP A 89 15.03 3.51 -7.30
N THR A 90 14.72 4.68 -6.77
CA THR A 90 14.87 5.08 -5.37
C THR A 90 13.53 5.17 -4.68
N ASN A 91 13.54 5.10 -3.35
CA ASN A 91 12.40 5.35 -2.50
C ASN A 91 12.84 5.88 -1.14
N LYS A 92 11.96 6.65 -0.50
CA LYS A 92 12.09 7.10 0.88
C LYS A 92 10.90 6.57 1.64
N ILE A 93 11.15 5.87 2.75
CA ILE A 93 10.12 5.21 3.52
C ILE A 93 10.17 5.59 4.99
N THR A 94 9.04 5.43 5.65
CA THR A 94 8.93 5.35 7.10
C THR A 94 8.28 4.04 7.47
N VAL A 95 8.90 3.24 8.33
CA VAL A 95 8.32 2.00 8.84
C VAL A 95 7.65 2.28 10.18
N VAL A 96 6.42 1.81 10.33
CA VAL A 96 5.68 1.85 11.60
C VAL A 96 5.34 0.42 11.98
N ASP A 97 5.68 0.01 13.19
CA ASP A 97 5.35 -1.32 13.73
C ASP A 97 4.07 -1.30 14.58
N CYS A 98 3.58 -2.48 14.92
CA CYS A 98 2.38 -2.68 15.73
C CYS A 98 2.52 -2.18 17.17
N LEU A 99 3.74 -1.91 17.65
CA LEU A 99 4.02 -1.30 18.96
C LEU A 99 4.00 0.23 18.91
N GLY A 100 3.83 0.81 17.70
CA GLY A 100 3.79 2.25 17.49
C GLY A 100 5.15 2.91 17.28
N LYS A 101 6.25 2.15 17.21
CA LYS A 101 7.57 2.67 16.88
C LYS A 101 7.60 3.15 15.43
N VAL A 102 8.12 4.33 15.22
CA VAL A 102 8.23 4.99 13.91
C VAL A 102 9.71 5.11 13.56
N THR A 103 10.11 4.50 12.45
CA THR A 103 11.50 4.50 11.97
C THR A 103 11.56 5.11 10.58
N PRO A 104 11.98 6.40 10.44
CA PRO A 104 12.17 7.03 9.15
C PRO A 104 13.51 6.61 8.53
N TYR A 105 13.52 6.47 7.21
CA TYR A 105 14.71 6.19 6.40
C TYR A 105 14.94 7.31 5.39
N MET A 106 16.19 7.53 5.04
CA MET A 106 16.58 8.44 3.97
C MET A 106 16.28 7.84 2.60
N LEU A 107 16.30 8.67 1.56
CA LEU A 107 16.17 8.23 0.18
C LEU A 107 17.27 7.22 -0.18
N LYS A 108 16.91 6.04 -0.65
CA LYS A 108 17.79 4.92 -1.00
C LYS A 108 17.30 4.21 -2.26
N LYS A 109 18.15 3.34 -2.82
CA LYS A 109 17.72 2.41 -3.87
C LYS A 109 16.66 1.43 -3.32
N LYS A 110 15.72 1.04 -4.15
CA LYS A 110 14.62 0.12 -3.76
C LYS A 110 15.12 -1.22 -3.18
N GLY A 111 16.27 -1.73 -3.64
CA GLY A 111 16.90 -2.91 -3.05
C GLY A 111 17.30 -2.70 -1.58
N GLU A 112 17.96 -1.57 -1.28
CA GLU A 112 18.36 -1.22 0.09
C GLU A 112 17.14 -0.98 1.01
N VAL A 113 16.06 -0.40 0.44
CA VAL A 113 14.79 -0.24 1.14
C VAL A 113 14.18 -1.61 1.48
N ALA A 114 14.25 -2.58 0.57
CA ALA A 114 13.78 -3.93 0.83
C ALA A 114 14.57 -4.58 1.98
N ASP A 115 15.91 -4.42 2.01
CA ASP A 115 16.75 -4.92 3.09
C ASP A 115 16.36 -4.30 4.45
N ASP A 116 16.07 -2.99 4.48
CA ASP A 116 15.62 -2.32 5.71
C ASP A 116 14.26 -2.87 6.18
N VAL A 117 13.31 -3.09 5.28
CA VAL A 117 12.01 -3.71 5.62
C VAL A 117 12.20 -5.14 6.15
N PHE A 118 13.07 -5.93 5.53
CA PHE A 118 13.39 -7.29 5.99
C PHE A 118 14.01 -7.31 7.39
N LYS A 119 14.87 -6.36 7.75
CA LYS A 119 15.41 -6.23 9.13
C LYS A 119 14.28 -6.09 10.15
N HIS A 120 13.30 -5.24 9.88
CA HIS A 120 12.14 -5.11 10.77
C HIS A 120 11.30 -6.41 10.87
N ILE A 121 11.16 -7.15 9.77
CA ILE A 121 10.46 -8.44 9.79
C ILE A 121 11.20 -9.45 10.66
N ILE A 122 12.54 -9.50 10.56
CA ILE A 122 13.38 -10.40 11.37
C ILE A 122 13.29 -10.05 12.86
N GLU A 123 13.19 -8.77 13.21
CA GLU A 123 13.02 -8.33 14.60
C GLU A 123 11.66 -8.76 15.22
N LEU A 124 10.69 -9.14 14.39
CA LEU A 124 9.36 -9.61 14.82
C LEU A 124 9.26 -11.15 14.93
N LEU A 125 10.26 -11.89 14.44
CA LEU A 125 10.32 -13.36 14.52
C LEU A 125 10.88 -13.83 15.84
#